data_24423816e1ee1708657f11286c5a0c06
#
_entry.id   24423816e1ee1708657f11286c5a0c06
#
_cell.length_a   1.000
_cell.length_b   1.000
_cell.length_c   1.000
_cell.angle_alpha   90.00
_cell.angle_beta   90.00
_cell.angle_gamma   90.00
#
_symmetry.space_group_name_H-M   'P 1'
#
loop_
_entity.id
_entity.type
_entity.pdbx_description
1 polymer ?
#
loop_
_entity_poly.entity_id
_entity_poly.type
_entity_poly.pdbx_seq_one_letter_code
_entity_poly.pdbx_strand_id
1 'polypeptide(L)'
;MRTPGVHSQSRTLSGFLCVLYLLCFLYLSFSVSATTPPDAAPVILIQNATVLTVSHGTIEHGSILIRDAKIAEIGQSIKAPAGAQVIDASGQFVIPGIIDCHSHIAAEAINEGSVSVSSMVNMEEVLDPDDIDIYRDLAGGVTSANILHGSANSIGGQTLVIKLRWGQPASKLPFEGAMPGIKFALGENPKRSNFSIPGQPRRYPATRMGVEETIRAAFSEARDYKKAWDDYNKRVAAGEKNLIPPRRDLKLEPLVEVLEGKRYVHSHCYREDEILMLLRVAKEFGFKVRTFQHVLEGYKVADELASAGVGASTFSDWWAYKVEAYDAIPYNAALMTRRGVIVSINSDDAEEATHLNQEAAKSMKYGGLSHDEALKLVTLNPAIQLGIDKRVGSIDVGKDADLAVYNRDPLSAYAVVQKTLIDGRVYFDREKDIANRTEIEKEKKALTEKLKQAEKKPEEKKAPGKKPEEKPKPPAATPTPTAAQGAATQGGAR
;
A
#
# COMPACT_ATOMS: atom_id res chain seq x y z
N MET A 1 -70.96 34.06 -60.28
CA MET A 1 -69.94 34.20 -61.32
C MET A 1 -68.74 33.34 -60.95
N ARG A 2 -68.20 32.63 -61.92
CA ARG A 2 -67.34 31.44 -61.87
C ARG A 2 -65.98 31.68 -61.20
N THR A 3 -65.60 30.73 -60.35
CA THR A 3 -64.25 30.46 -59.93
C THR A 3 -63.57 29.51 -60.91
N PRO A 4 -62.24 29.65 -61.21
CA PRO A 4 -61.46 28.56 -61.83
C PRO A 4 -60.57 27.89 -60.82
N GLY A 5 -60.43 26.57 -60.97
CA GLY A 5 -59.77 25.67 -60.13
C GLY A 5 -58.20 25.71 -60.22
N VAL A 6 -57.60 25.20 -59.21
CA VAL A 6 -56.21 24.90 -59.15
C VAL A 6 -56.04 23.39 -59.13
N HIS A 7 -55.42 22.84 -60.19
CA HIS A 7 -54.99 21.42 -60.28
C HIS A 7 -53.55 21.21 -59.86
N SER A 8 -53.38 20.28 -58.97
CA SER A 8 -52.37 19.24 -59.00
C SER A 8 -50.85 19.61 -59.13
N GLN A 9 -50.17 19.72 -58.02
CA GLN A 9 -48.72 19.37 -57.92
C GLN A 9 -48.37 18.65 -56.60
N SER A 10 -48.95 17.47 -56.36
CA SER A 10 -48.64 16.71 -55.13
C SER A 10 -48.16 15.28 -55.36
N ARG A 11 -47.72 14.92 -56.55
CA ARG A 11 -47.22 13.52 -56.82
C ARG A 11 -45.72 13.35 -56.99
N THR A 12 -44.94 14.40 -57.08
CA THR A 12 -43.44 14.30 -57.20
C THR A 12 -42.65 14.41 -55.93
N LEU A 13 -43.24 14.95 -54.86
CA LEU A 13 -42.55 15.09 -53.56
C LEU A 13 -42.51 13.79 -52.73
N SER A 14 -43.51 12.90 -52.91
CA SER A 14 -43.60 11.64 -52.14
C SER A 14 -42.55 10.58 -52.59
N GLY A 15 -42.14 10.59 -53.86
CA GLY A 15 -41.11 9.65 -54.38
C GLY A 15 -39.69 10.01 -53.90
N PHE A 16 -39.37 11.28 -53.74
CA PHE A 16 -38.05 11.72 -53.29
C PHE A 16 -37.82 11.48 -51.79
N LEU A 17 -38.87 11.60 -50.94
CA LEU A 17 -38.78 11.31 -49.50
C LEU A 17 -38.57 9.81 -49.23
N CYS A 18 -39.22 8.91 -49.98
CA CYS A 18 -39.03 7.48 -49.82
C CYS A 18 -37.60 7.01 -50.24
N VAL A 19 -37.00 7.60 -51.27
CA VAL A 19 -35.60 7.27 -51.69
C VAL A 19 -34.62 7.83 -50.69
N LEU A 20 -34.84 8.99 -50.06
CA LEU A 20 -33.98 9.52 -49.00
C LEU A 20 -34.06 8.69 -47.72
N TYR A 21 -35.24 8.18 -47.34
CA TYR A 21 -35.40 7.27 -46.20
C TYR A 21 -34.75 5.92 -46.45
N LEU A 22 -34.80 5.35 -47.67
CA LEU A 22 -34.11 4.11 -47.98
C LEU A 22 -32.56 4.28 -47.99
N LEU A 23 -32.06 5.41 -48.47
CA LEU A 23 -30.60 5.72 -48.43
C LEU A 23 -30.13 5.99 -47.01
N CYS A 24 -30.91 6.59 -46.13
CA CYS A 24 -30.58 6.72 -44.71
C CYS A 24 -30.58 5.37 -43.98
N PHE A 25 -31.50 4.43 -44.32
CA PHE A 25 -31.49 3.08 -43.75
C PHE A 25 -30.33 2.21 -44.27
N LEU A 26 -29.86 2.42 -45.51
CA LEU A 26 -28.68 1.73 -46.04
C LEU A 26 -27.34 2.27 -45.49
N TYR A 27 -27.29 3.53 -45.02
CA TYR A 27 -26.12 4.11 -44.35
C TYR A 27 -26.02 3.75 -42.85
N LEU A 28 -27.11 3.29 -42.21
CA LEU A 28 -27.17 2.89 -40.81
C LEU A 28 -26.80 1.41 -40.59
N SER A 29 -26.48 0.66 -41.66
CA SER A 29 -25.95 -0.71 -41.58
C SER A 29 -24.42 -0.77 -41.58
N PHE A 30 -23.73 0.32 -41.31
CA PHE A 30 -22.32 0.25 -40.94
C PHE A 30 -22.24 -0.45 -39.58
N SER A 31 -21.76 -1.67 -39.58
CA SER A 31 -21.31 -2.41 -38.42
C SER A 31 -20.50 -1.44 -37.57
N VAL A 32 -21.08 -0.94 -36.48
CA VAL A 32 -20.30 -0.38 -35.39
C VAL A 32 -19.49 -1.57 -34.86
N SER A 33 -18.31 -1.76 -35.42
CA SER A 33 -17.29 -2.50 -34.69
C SER A 33 -17.19 -1.80 -33.34
N ALA A 34 -17.69 -2.44 -32.30
CA ALA A 34 -17.52 -1.97 -30.96
C ALA A 34 -16.01 -1.87 -30.73
N THR A 35 -15.45 -0.68 -30.95
CA THR A 35 -14.10 -0.37 -30.52
C THR A 35 -14.15 -0.50 -29.01
N THR A 36 -13.55 -1.55 -28.49
CA THR A 36 -13.33 -1.72 -27.06
C THR A 36 -12.80 -0.38 -26.55
N PRO A 37 -13.35 0.19 -25.49
CA PRO A 37 -12.82 1.41 -24.90
C PRO A 37 -11.31 1.23 -24.71
N PRO A 38 -10.47 2.23 -24.96
CA PRO A 38 -9.01 2.12 -24.85
C PRO A 38 -8.51 1.64 -23.48
N ASP A 39 -9.38 1.62 -22.47
CA ASP A 39 -9.11 1.21 -21.09
C ASP A 39 -9.59 -0.21 -20.72
N ALA A 40 -10.28 -0.91 -21.60
CA ALA A 40 -10.75 -2.27 -21.30
C ALA A 40 -9.55 -3.22 -21.08
N ALA A 41 -9.57 -3.97 -19.97
CA ALA A 41 -8.57 -5.00 -19.71
C ALA A 41 -8.64 -6.09 -20.81
N PRO A 42 -7.49 -6.59 -21.30
CA PRO A 42 -7.49 -7.65 -22.31
C PRO A 42 -8.13 -8.92 -21.77
N VAL A 43 -8.74 -9.73 -22.66
CA VAL A 43 -9.12 -11.09 -22.30
C VAL A 43 -7.86 -11.95 -22.37
N ILE A 44 -7.50 -12.59 -21.25
CA ILE A 44 -6.29 -13.43 -21.15
C ILE A 44 -6.70 -14.84 -20.74
N LEU A 45 -6.11 -15.85 -21.36
CA LEU A 45 -6.13 -17.22 -20.92
C LEU A 45 -4.72 -17.64 -20.53
N ILE A 46 -4.48 -17.89 -19.23
CA ILE A 46 -3.29 -18.59 -18.75
C ILE A 46 -3.63 -20.08 -18.79
N GLN A 47 -2.79 -20.92 -19.41
CA GLN A 47 -3.07 -22.36 -19.55
C GLN A 47 -1.87 -23.23 -19.19
N ASN A 48 -2.14 -24.51 -18.90
CA ASN A 48 -1.16 -25.58 -18.62
C ASN A 48 -0.30 -25.35 -17.36
N ALA A 49 -0.72 -24.48 -16.45
CA ALA A 49 0.02 -24.16 -15.22
C ALA A 49 -0.26 -25.13 -14.09
N THR A 50 0.65 -25.24 -13.12
CA THR A 50 0.32 -25.65 -11.77
C THR A 50 -0.26 -24.44 -11.04
N VAL A 51 -1.58 -24.43 -10.80
CA VAL A 51 -2.28 -23.30 -10.17
C VAL A 51 -2.42 -23.59 -8.67
N LEU A 52 -1.76 -22.77 -7.83
CA LEU A 52 -1.86 -22.81 -6.38
C LEU A 52 -2.93 -21.81 -5.94
N THR A 53 -4.15 -22.28 -5.72
CA THR A 53 -5.28 -21.38 -5.50
C THR A 53 -5.29 -20.71 -4.13
N VAL A 54 -4.56 -21.24 -3.15
CA VAL A 54 -4.53 -20.84 -1.73
C VAL A 54 -5.82 -21.16 -0.98
N SER A 55 -6.97 -21.10 -1.64
CA SER A 55 -8.30 -21.34 -1.07
C SER A 55 -8.80 -22.78 -1.28
N HIS A 56 -8.46 -23.40 -2.41
CA HIS A 56 -9.01 -24.68 -2.85
C HIS A 56 -7.92 -25.70 -3.27
N GLY A 57 -6.68 -25.55 -2.78
CA GLY A 57 -5.57 -26.43 -3.10
C GLY A 57 -4.98 -26.20 -4.49
N THR A 58 -4.33 -27.22 -5.05
CA THR A 58 -3.56 -27.16 -6.29
C THR A 58 -4.35 -27.74 -7.47
N ILE A 59 -4.30 -27.09 -8.61
CA ILE A 59 -4.85 -27.58 -9.88
C ILE A 59 -3.69 -27.82 -10.85
N GLU A 60 -3.35 -29.07 -11.07
CA GLU A 60 -2.34 -29.46 -12.04
C GLU A 60 -2.85 -29.28 -13.48
N HIS A 61 -1.99 -28.80 -14.38
CA HIS A 61 -2.35 -28.46 -15.76
C HIS A 61 -3.56 -27.53 -15.85
N GLY A 62 -3.65 -26.62 -14.86
CA GLY A 62 -4.75 -25.69 -14.69
C GLY A 62 -4.71 -24.56 -15.72
N SER A 63 -5.86 -23.96 -15.90
CA SER A 63 -6.06 -22.76 -16.75
C SER A 63 -6.88 -21.74 -16.00
N ILE A 64 -6.60 -20.46 -16.26
CA ILE A 64 -7.32 -19.32 -15.67
C ILE A 64 -7.73 -18.40 -16.81
N LEU A 65 -9.05 -18.23 -16.99
CA LEU A 65 -9.59 -17.24 -17.91
C LEU A 65 -9.81 -15.92 -17.18
N ILE A 66 -9.22 -14.87 -17.71
CA ILE A 66 -9.34 -13.49 -17.21
C ILE A 66 -10.18 -12.68 -18.17
N ARG A 67 -11.21 -12.00 -17.63
CA ARG A 67 -12.08 -11.09 -18.38
C ARG A 67 -12.50 -9.93 -17.48
N ASP A 68 -12.56 -8.73 -18.03
CA ASP A 68 -12.99 -7.53 -17.30
C ASP A 68 -12.24 -7.33 -15.98
N ALA A 69 -10.91 -7.50 -16.03
CA ALA A 69 -9.99 -7.41 -14.89
C ALA A 69 -10.20 -8.49 -13.80
N LYS A 70 -11.08 -9.46 -14.02
CA LYS A 70 -11.47 -10.49 -13.05
C LYS A 70 -11.10 -11.88 -13.53
N ILE A 71 -10.95 -12.78 -12.56
CA ILE A 71 -10.91 -14.21 -12.81
C ILE A 71 -12.32 -14.67 -13.18
N ALA A 72 -12.52 -15.02 -14.45
CA ALA A 72 -13.83 -15.41 -14.98
C ALA A 72 -14.08 -16.92 -14.86
N GLU A 73 -13.05 -17.75 -15.03
CA GLU A 73 -13.13 -19.19 -14.98
C GLU A 73 -11.79 -19.81 -14.56
N ILE A 74 -11.84 -20.92 -13.84
CA ILE A 74 -10.68 -21.71 -13.41
C ILE A 74 -10.98 -23.18 -13.67
N GLY A 75 -10.04 -23.90 -14.29
CA GLY A 75 -10.22 -25.33 -14.58
C GLY A 75 -9.05 -25.89 -15.37
N GLN A 76 -9.11 -27.19 -15.77
CA GLN A 76 -8.03 -27.84 -16.53
C GLN A 76 -8.12 -27.62 -18.04
N SER A 77 -9.31 -27.44 -18.58
CA SER A 77 -9.52 -27.42 -20.04
C SER A 77 -10.46 -26.29 -20.45
N ILE A 78 -9.94 -25.05 -20.34
CA ILE A 78 -10.67 -23.86 -20.76
C ILE A 78 -10.32 -23.53 -22.19
N LYS A 79 -11.35 -23.40 -23.06
CA LYS A 79 -11.16 -23.01 -24.45
C LYS A 79 -10.91 -21.50 -24.54
N ALA A 80 -9.84 -21.11 -25.20
CA ALA A 80 -9.54 -19.71 -25.45
C ALA A 80 -10.70 -19.03 -26.22
N PRO A 81 -11.30 -17.95 -25.70
CA PRO A 81 -12.23 -17.14 -26.47
C PRO A 81 -11.56 -16.52 -27.70
N ALA A 82 -12.34 -16.21 -28.73
CA ALA A 82 -11.82 -15.52 -29.91
C ALA A 82 -11.20 -14.16 -29.50
N GLY A 83 -9.96 -13.91 -29.93
CA GLY A 83 -9.23 -12.68 -29.63
C GLY A 83 -8.57 -12.64 -28.23
N ALA A 84 -8.67 -13.71 -27.45
CA ALA A 84 -7.95 -13.79 -26.16
C ALA A 84 -6.43 -13.91 -26.39
N GLN A 85 -5.68 -13.19 -25.57
CA GLN A 85 -4.24 -13.41 -25.43
C GLN A 85 -4.02 -14.72 -24.66
N VAL A 86 -3.27 -15.66 -25.25
CA VAL A 86 -2.94 -16.91 -24.58
C VAL A 86 -1.53 -16.82 -23.98
N ILE A 87 -1.41 -17.15 -22.70
CA ILE A 87 -0.15 -17.31 -21.98
C ILE A 87 0.00 -18.80 -21.69
N ASP A 88 0.92 -19.48 -22.38
CA ASP A 88 1.27 -20.85 -22.06
C ASP A 88 2.24 -20.86 -20.87
N ALA A 89 1.76 -21.40 -19.74
CA ALA A 89 2.50 -21.53 -18.51
C ALA A 89 2.88 -22.99 -18.22
N SER A 90 3.15 -23.77 -19.26
CA SER A 90 3.60 -25.18 -19.15
C SER A 90 4.84 -25.28 -18.26
N GLY A 91 4.79 -26.10 -17.21
CA GLY A 91 5.88 -26.26 -16.24
C GLY A 91 6.07 -25.06 -15.30
N GLN A 92 5.19 -24.08 -15.34
CA GLN A 92 5.20 -22.90 -14.47
C GLN A 92 4.09 -22.99 -13.41
N PHE A 93 4.26 -22.17 -12.38
CA PHE A 93 3.32 -22.06 -11.26
C PHE A 93 2.62 -20.72 -11.30
N VAL A 94 1.32 -20.72 -11.04
CA VAL A 94 0.53 -19.49 -10.89
C VAL A 94 -0.03 -19.42 -9.47
N ILE A 95 0.22 -18.30 -8.81
CA ILE A 95 -0.27 -17.99 -7.48
C ILE A 95 -1.07 -16.68 -7.48
N PRO A 96 -1.88 -16.40 -6.45
CA PRO A 96 -2.36 -15.04 -6.22
C PRO A 96 -1.17 -14.10 -6.09
N GLY A 97 -1.30 -12.87 -6.55
CA GLY A 97 -0.26 -11.86 -6.33
C GLY A 97 0.11 -11.76 -4.85
N ILE A 98 1.38 -11.60 -4.57
CA ILE A 98 1.90 -11.37 -3.23
C ILE A 98 1.41 -10.01 -2.74
N ILE A 99 1.12 -9.91 -1.45
CA ILE A 99 0.65 -8.70 -0.78
C ILE A 99 1.59 -8.39 0.37
N ASP A 100 2.22 -7.23 0.30
CA ASP A 100 3.01 -6.72 1.42
C ASP A 100 2.14 -5.86 2.35
N CYS A 101 1.87 -6.34 3.55
CA CYS A 101 1.01 -5.63 4.48
C CYS A 101 1.69 -4.50 5.25
N HIS A 102 3.01 -4.30 5.04
CA HIS A 102 3.77 -3.21 5.62
C HIS A 102 4.93 -2.79 4.73
N SER A 103 4.76 -1.72 4.01
CA SER A 103 5.78 -1.18 3.13
C SER A 103 5.90 0.34 3.26
N HIS A 104 7.01 0.85 2.76
CA HIS A 104 7.32 2.27 2.69
C HIS A 104 7.75 2.71 1.27
N ILE A 105 7.61 1.83 0.27
CA ILE A 105 7.84 2.16 -1.15
C ILE A 105 6.82 3.16 -1.67
N ALA A 106 7.06 3.69 -2.84
CA ALA A 106 6.14 4.61 -3.52
C ALA A 106 5.80 5.87 -2.71
N ALA A 107 6.69 6.31 -1.82
CA ALA A 107 6.46 7.48 -0.97
C ALA A 107 7.76 8.24 -0.67
N GLU A 108 7.79 9.55 -0.98
CA GLU A 108 8.98 10.39 -0.77
C GLU A 108 9.29 10.64 0.71
N ALA A 109 8.25 10.78 1.54
CA ALA A 109 8.40 11.10 2.97
C ALA A 109 7.41 10.29 3.80
N ILE A 110 7.93 9.49 4.73
CA ILE A 110 7.10 8.57 5.52
C ILE A 110 6.89 8.99 6.97
N ASN A 111 7.49 10.07 7.44
CA ASN A 111 7.40 10.49 8.84
C ASN A 111 7.11 11.97 9.00
N GLU A 112 5.98 12.32 9.62
CA GLU A 112 5.76 13.62 10.21
C GLU A 112 6.13 13.56 11.70
N GLY A 113 7.44 13.66 11.97
CA GLY A 113 8.02 13.43 13.29
C GLY A 113 7.92 14.58 14.29
N SER A 114 7.42 15.76 13.90
CA SER A 114 7.43 16.97 14.72
C SER A 114 6.48 16.93 15.94
N VAL A 115 5.42 16.12 15.88
CA VAL A 115 4.42 15.95 16.94
C VAL A 115 4.24 14.49 17.31
N SER A 116 3.69 14.21 18.51
CA SER A 116 3.50 12.83 19.00
C SER A 116 2.27 12.15 18.40
N VAL A 117 1.32 12.95 17.94
CA VAL A 117 0.09 12.51 17.27
C VAL A 117 -0.05 13.28 15.97
N SER A 118 0.17 12.61 14.86
CA SER A 118 0.10 13.15 13.50
C SER A 118 -0.99 12.48 12.64
N SER A 119 -2.08 12.08 13.26
CA SER A 119 -3.22 11.37 12.63
C SER A 119 -3.85 12.11 11.46
N MET A 120 -3.62 13.44 11.34
CA MET A 120 -4.14 14.27 10.25
C MET A 120 -3.37 14.14 8.93
N VAL A 121 -2.14 13.61 8.91
CA VAL A 121 -1.38 13.44 7.67
C VAL A 121 -1.76 12.14 6.98
N ASN A 122 -1.69 12.13 5.64
CA ASN A 122 -2.10 11.00 4.82
C ASN A 122 -0.98 10.58 3.85
N MET A 123 -0.71 9.28 3.75
CA MET A 123 0.29 8.75 2.82
C MET A 123 -0.08 8.97 1.36
N GLU A 124 -1.36 9.16 1.03
CA GLU A 124 -1.81 9.48 -0.32
C GLU A 124 -1.18 10.77 -0.87
N GLU A 125 -0.90 11.75 0.00
CA GLU A 125 -0.37 13.06 -0.38
C GLU A 125 1.12 13.04 -0.77
N VAL A 126 1.82 11.94 -0.49
CA VAL A 126 3.26 11.77 -0.75
C VAL A 126 3.56 10.58 -1.65
N LEU A 127 2.55 10.07 -2.39
CA LEU A 127 2.76 8.97 -3.34
C LEU A 127 3.67 9.40 -4.49
N ASP A 128 4.71 8.61 -4.72
CA ASP A 128 5.58 8.68 -5.89
C ASP A 128 5.29 7.50 -6.83
N PRO A 129 4.60 7.72 -7.96
CA PRO A 129 4.29 6.66 -8.91
C PRO A 129 5.50 6.22 -9.75
N ASP A 130 6.58 7.01 -9.73
CA ASP A 130 7.80 6.76 -10.48
C ASP A 130 8.89 6.08 -9.65
N ASP A 131 8.59 5.76 -8.38
CA ASP A 131 9.50 5.01 -7.52
C ASP A 131 9.80 3.63 -8.14
N ILE A 132 11.07 3.40 -8.47
CA ILE A 132 11.54 2.18 -9.13
C ILE A 132 11.27 0.91 -8.30
N ASP A 133 11.08 1.04 -7.00
CA ASP A 133 10.81 -0.09 -6.13
C ASP A 133 9.43 -0.70 -6.42
N ILE A 134 8.47 0.06 -6.96
CA ILE A 134 7.22 -0.49 -7.50
C ILE A 134 7.51 -1.55 -8.57
N TYR A 135 8.42 -1.25 -9.51
CA TYR A 135 8.78 -2.17 -10.59
C TYR A 135 9.59 -3.38 -10.10
N ARG A 136 10.48 -3.16 -9.13
CA ARG A 136 11.27 -4.22 -8.52
C ARG A 136 10.40 -5.21 -7.75
N ASP A 137 9.42 -4.72 -7.02
CA ASP A 137 8.46 -5.54 -6.28
C ASP A 137 7.55 -6.35 -7.21
N LEU A 138 7.13 -5.76 -8.33
CA LEU A 138 6.45 -6.51 -9.39
C LEU A 138 7.32 -7.65 -9.93
N ALA A 139 8.64 -7.45 -10.05
CA ALA A 139 9.57 -8.52 -10.44
C ALA A 139 9.72 -9.60 -9.37
N GLY A 140 9.34 -9.31 -8.11
CA GLY A 140 9.18 -10.26 -7.00
C GLY A 140 7.81 -10.93 -6.92
N GLY A 141 6.83 -10.48 -7.74
CA GLY A 141 5.47 -11.02 -7.73
C GLY A 141 4.51 -10.30 -6.79
N VAL A 142 4.93 -9.18 -6.20
CA VAL A 142 4.07 -8.33 -5.36
C VAL A 142 3.10 -7.55 -6.24
N THR A 143 1.83 -7.56 -5.89
CA THR A 143 0.77 -6.87 -6.64
C THR A 143 0.12 -5.75 -5.85
N SER A 144 0.17 -5.82 -4.52
CA SER A 144 -0.40 -4.82 -3.62
C SER A 144 0.47 -4.62 -2.40
N ALA A 145 0.51 -3.40 -1.90
CA ALA A 145 1.23 -3.06 -0.68
C ALA A 145 0.41 -2.10 0.19
N ASN A 146 0.58 -2.18 1.51
CA ASN A 146 0.06 -1.19 2.45
C ASN A 146 1.15 -0.18 2.77
N ILE A 147 1.00 1.03 2.27
CA ILE A 147 1.96 2.11 2.48
C ILE A 147 1.64 2.79 3.81
N LEU A 148 2.55 2.67 4.75
CA LEU A 148 2.37 3.17 6.10
C LEU A 148 3.22 4.41 6.39
N HIS A 149 2.68 5.27 7.24
CA HIS A 149 3.50 6.25 7.94
C HIS A 149 4.56 5.52 8.78
N GLY A 150 5.77 6.02 8.84
CA GLY A 150 6.85 5.43 9.62
C GLY A 150 6.56 5.45 11.14
N SER A 151 7.45 4.85 11.92
CA SER A 151 7.22 4.61 13.35
C SER A 151 7.69 5.74 14.27
N ALA A 152 7.83 6.98 13.79
CA ALA A 152 8.33 8.09 14.59
C ALA A 152 7.36 8.61 15.67
N ASN A 153 6.07 8.30 15.59
CA ASN A 153 4.99 8.86 16.40
C ASN A 153 4.23 7.76 17.14
N SER A 154 3.77 8.01 18.37
CA SER A 154 2.87 7.08 19.08
C SER A 154 1.58 6.84 18.28
N ILE A 155 1.05 7.90 17.67
CA ILE A 155 0.00 7.85 16.66
C ILE A 155 0.53 8.61 15.45
N GLY A 156 0.79 7.89 14.37
CA GLY A 156 1.28 8.41 13.10
C GLY A 156 0.17 8.76 12.12
N GLY A 157 0.51 8.83 10.83
CA GLY A 157 -0.41 9.20 9.76
C GLY A 157 -1.34 8.07 9.29
N GLN A 158 -2.24 8.46 8.42
CA GLN A 158 -3.18 7.56 7.75
C GLN A 158 -2.43 6.73 6.72
N THR A 159 -2.77 5.43 6.62
CA THR A 159 -2.13 4.48 5.69
C THR A 159 -2.93 4.37 4.40
N LEU A 160 -2.27 3.88 3.35
CA LEU A 160 -2.90 3.67 2.05
C LEU A 160 -2.55 2.29 1.49
N VAL A 161 -3.55 1.49 1.17
CA VAL A 161 -3.34 0.27 0.38
C VAL A 161 -3.29 0.64 -1.09
N ILE A 162 -2.25 0.19 -1.79
CA ILE A 162 -2.08 0.44 -3.24
C ILE A 162 -1.99 -0.87 -4.01
N LYS A 163 -2.31 -0.81 -5.30
CA LYS A 163 -1.91 -1.79 -6.31
C LYS A 163 -0.70 -1.26 -7.07
N LEU A 164 0.29 -2.11 -7.30
CA LEU A 164 1.57 -1.74 -7.90
C LEU A 164 1.44 -1.53 -9.43
N ARG A 165 0.57 -0.62 -9.84
CA ARG A 165 0.26 -0.32 -11.26
C ARG A 165 1.35 0.58 -11.87
N TRP A 166 2.54 0.02 -12.04
CA TRP A 166 3.70 0.73 -12.62
C TRP A 166 3.36 1.47 -13.91
N GLY A 167 3.83 2.72 -14.03
CA GLY A 167 3.56 3.57 -15.19
C GLY A 167 2.17 4.21 -15.21
N GLN A 168 1.38 4.03 -14.15
CA GLN A 168 0.13 4.75 -13.96
C GLN A 168 0.34 5.97 -13.06
N PRO A 169 -0.46 7.04 -13.20
CA PRO A 169 -0.36 8.20 -12.32
C PRO A 169 -0.73 7.83 -10.87
N ALA A 170 -0.24 8.60 -9.88
CA ALA A 170 -0.46 8.37 -8.46
C ALA A 170 -1.94 8.13 -8.11
N SER A 171 -2.87 8.86 -8.74
CA SER A 171 -4.31 8.70 -8.53
C SER A 171 -4.90 7.32 -8.95
N LYS A 172 -4.11 6.50 -9.66
CA LYS A 172 -4.50 5.15 -10.07
C LYS A 172 -3.86 4.04 -9.22
N LEU A 173 -2.96 4.38 -8.31
CA LEU A 173 -2.33 3.40 -7.43
C LEU A 173 -3.25 2.97 -6.27
N PRO A 174 -4.08 3.84 -5.63
CA PRO A 174 -4.91 3.43 -4.51
C PRO A 174 -5.77 2.19 -4.82
N PHE A 175 -5.85 1.27 -3.87
CA PHE A 175 -6.72 0.10 -3.95
C PHE A 175 -8.16 0.52 -3.63
N GLU A 176 -8.97 0.70 -4.64
CA GLU A 176 -10.34 1.18 -4.51
C GLU A 176 -11.20 0.32 -3.57
N GLY A 177 -11.80 0.94 -2.56
CA GLY A 177 -12.66 0.26 -1.58
C GLY A 177 -11.92 -0.47 -0.46
N ALA A 178 -10.60 -0.37 -0.38
CA ALA A 178 -9.85 -0.79 0.80
C ALA A 178 -10.27 0.05 2.02
N MET A 179 -10.33 -0.59 3.20
CA MET A 179 -10.60 0.14 4.44
C MET A 179 -9.46 1.11 4.75
N PRO A 180 -9.79 2.37 5.11
CA PRO A 180 -8.76 3.29 5.55
C PRO A 180 -8.03 2.78 6.78
N GLY A 181 -6.73 3.06 6.87
CA GLY A 181 -5.91 2.67 8.00
C GLY A 181 -5.24 3.85 8.69
N ILE A 182 -4.64 3.60 9.85
CA ILE A 182 -3.79 4.54 10.57
C ILE A 182 -2.65 3.78 11.24
N LYS A 183 -1.45 4.36 11.20
CA LYS A 183 -0.26 3.79 11.83
C LYS A 183 -0.13 4.23 13.27
N PHE A 184 0.02 3.26 14.18
CA PHE A 184 0.52 3.49 15.54
C PHE A 184 1.93 2.94 15.67
N ALA A 185 2.67 3.40 16.65
CA ALA A 185 3.95 2.83 16.98
C ALA A 185 4.19 2.78 18.48
N LEU A 186 4.76 1.66 18.91
CA LEU A 186 5.18 1.34 20.25
C LEU A 186 6.70 1.21 20.30
N GLY A 187 7.26 1.00 21.46
CA GLY A 187 8.67 0.71 21.61
C GLY A 187 9.59 1.92 21.60
N GLU A 188 10.79 1.71 21.11
CA GLU A 188 11.82 2.74 21.14
C GLU A 188 11.69 3.79 20.04
N ASN A 189 11.08 3.45 18.92
CA ASN A 189 10.98 4.35 17.78
C ASN A 189 10.23 5.66 18.15
N PRO A 190 8.99 5.63 18.66
CA PRO A 190 8.26 6.86 19.00
C PRO A 190 8.84 7.60 20.22
N LYS A 191 9.50 6.91 21.14
CA LYS A 191 10.14 7.56 22.32
C LYS A 191 11.50 8.20 21.98
N ARG A 192 12.16 7.75 20.94
CA ARG A 192 13.46 8.25 20.49
C ARG A 192 13.37 9.02 19.21
N SER A 193 12.28 9.65 18.92
CA SER A 193 12.07 10.40 17.69
C SER A 193 13.37 10.58 16.89
N ASN A 194 13.48 10.04 15.70
CA ASN A 194 14.62 10.19 14.79
C ASN A 194 14.90 11.67 14.41
N PHE A 195 14.04 12.57 14.86
CA PHE A 195 14.06 14.02 14.59
C PHE A 195 14.52 14.85 15.79
N SER A 196 15.43 14.32 16.64
CA SER A 196 16.03 15.17 17.67
C SER A 196 17.03 16.13 17.03
N ILE A 197 16.68 17.41 17.01
CA ILE A 197 17.58 18.49 16.60
C ILE A 197 18.51 18.81 17.79
N PRO A 198 19.84 18.79 17.63
CA PRO A 198 20.75 19.17 18.71
C PRO A 198 20.40 20.55 19.27
N GLY A 199 20.30 20.65 20.61
CA GLY A 199 19.99 21.91 21.29
C GLY A 199 18.51 22.24 21.45
N GLN A 200 17.60 21.43 20.89
CA GLN A 200 16.16 21.60 21.12
C GLN A 200 15.62 20.64 22.19
N PRO A 201 14.54 21.00 22.91
CA PRO A 201 13.86 20.09 23.83
C PRO A 201 13.41 18.83 23.10
N ARG A 202 13.63 17.66 23.73
CA ARG A 202 13.12 16.41 23.17
C ARG A 202 11.59 16.42 23.17
N ARG A 203 11.00 16.01 22.05
CA ARG A 203 9.56 15.79 21.97
C ARG A 203 9.14 14.68 22.94
N TYR A 204 8.01 14.88 23.64
CA TYR A 204 7.32 13.81 24.36
C TYR A 204 6.77 12.78 23.32
N PRO A 205 6.72 11.44 23.60
CA PRO A 205 7.18 10.77 24.82
C PRO A 205 8.67 10.41 24.79
N ALA A 206 9.30 10.34 25.97
CA ALA A 206 10.68 9.90 26.15
C ALA A 206 10.78 8.44 26.64
N THR A 207 9.67 7.83 27.04
CA THR A 207 9.60 6.49 27.66
C THR A 207 8.44 5.68 27.10
N ARG A 208 8.44 4.34 27.30
CA ARG A 208 7.32 3.46 26.96
C ARG A 208 6.03 3.85 27.73
N MET A 209 6.15 4.28 28.99
CA MET A 209 5.02 4.82 29.76
C MET A 209 4.40 6.04 29.08
N GLY A 210 5.25 6.94 28.55
CA GLY A 210 4.79 8.11 27.82
C GLY A 210 4.12 7.76 26.48
N VAL A 211 4.52 6.68 25.83
CA VAL A 211 3.83 6.17 24.62
C VAL A 211 2.40 5.76 24.93
N GLU A 212 2.20 4.96 25.99
CA GLU A 212 0.86 4.58 26.48
C GLU A 212 0.00 5.81 26.78
N GLU A 213 0.56 6.77 27.55
CA GLU A 213 -0.18 7.97 27.95
C GLU A 213 -0.53 8.88 26.78
N THR A 214 0.36 8.99 25.77
CA THR A 214 0.06 9.72 24.52
C THR A 214 -1.18 9.14 23.83
N ILE A 215 -1.26 7.82 23.73
CA ILE A 215 -2.39 7.13 23.08
C ILE A 215 -3.67 7.35 23.91
N ARG A 216 -3.61 7.18 25.23
CA ARG A 216 -4.75 7.42 26.13
C ARG A 216 -5.28 8.85 26.05
N ALA A 217 -4.38 9.84 26.11
CA ALA A 217 -4.75 11.25 26.01
C ALA A 217 -5.46 11.54 24.68
N ALA A 218 -4.90 11.07 23.56
CA ALA A 218 -5.48 11.28 22.24
C ALA A 218 -6.88 10.66 22.11
N PHE A 219 -7.10 9.45 22.64
CA PHE A 219 -8.43 8.83 22.60
C PHE A 219 -9.41 9.45 23.59
N SER A 220 -8.93 10.01 24.72
CA SER A 220 -9.78 10.81 25.60
C SER A 220 -10.29 12.06 24.89
N GLU A 221 -9.38 12.81 24.22
CA GLU A 221 -9.75 13.97 23.40
C GLU A 221 -10.73 13.57 22.27
N ALA A 222 -10.47 12.43 21.58
CA ALA A 222 -11.34 11.95 20.52
C ALA A 222 -12.76 11.58 21.00
N ARG A 223 -12.90 10.99 22.20
CA ARG A 223 -14.20 10.70 22.81
C ARG A 223 -14.97 11.98 23.12
N ASP A 224 -14.30 12.99 23.69
CA ASP A 224 -14.93 14.29 24.00
C ASP A 224 -15.35 15.00 22.71
N TYR A 225 -14.50 14.97 21.69
CA TYR A 225 -14.79 15.53 20.37
C TYR A 225 -16.00 14.83 19.73
N LYS A 226 -16.01 13.48 19.73
CA LYS A 226 -17.13 12.70 19.22
C LYS A 226 -18.42 13.05 19.95
N LYS A 227 -18.38 13.11 21.29
CA LYS A 227 -19.54 13.46 22.10
C LYS A 227 -20.09 14.85 21.75
N ALA A 228 -19.23 15.83 21.56
CA ALA A 228 -19.65 17.18 21.17
C ALA A 228 -20.40 17.18 19.82
N TRP A 229 -19.91 16.42 18.83
CA TRP A 229 -20.57 16.25 17.53
C TRP A 229 -21.88 15.46 17.63
N ASP A 230 -21.92 14.39 18.41
CA ASP A 230 -23.13 13.59 18.63
C ASP A 230 -24.22 14.43 19.29
N ASP A 231 -23.91 15.22 20.32
CA ASP A 231 -24.83 16.12 21.01
C ASP A 231 -25.33 17.22 20.06
N TYR A 232 -24.45 17.81 19.24
CA TYR A 232 -24.83 18.79 18.23
C TYR A 232 -25.81 18.18 17.20
N ASN A 233 -25.46 17.03 16.61
CA ASN A 233 -26.29 16.35 15.61
C ASN A 233 -27.65 15.94 16.17
N LYS A 234 -27.73 15.49 17.42
CA LYS A 234 -28.97 15.17 18.12
C LYS A 234 -29.89 16.40 18.23
N ARG A 235 -29.32 17.56 18.58
CA ARG A 235 -30.07 18.82 18.70
C ARG A 235 -30.54 19.31 17.33
N VAL A 236 -29.72 19.19 16.29
CA VAL A 236 -30.10 19.49 14.90
C VAL A 236 -31.27 18.59 14.47
N ALA A 237 -31.18 17.29 14.74
CA ALA A 237 -32.24 16.34 14.42
C ALA A 237 -33.54 16.60 15.18
N ALA A 238 -33.47 17.20 16.39
CA ALA A 238 -34.62 17.65 17.18
C ALA A 238 -35.23 18.98 16.67
N GLY A 239 -34.68 19.58 15.60
CA GLY A 239 -35.17 20.81 15.00
C GLY A 239 -34.76 22.09 15.74
N GLU A 240 -33.79 22.02 16.65
CA GLU A 240 -33.26 23.21 17.35
C GLU A 240 -32.54 24.14 16.35
N LYS A 241 -32.82 25.44 16.44
CA LYS A 241 -32.29 26.45 15.51
C LYS A 241 -31.16 27.24 16.15
N ASN A 242 -30.35 27.90 15.29
CA ASN A 242 -29.24 28.76 15.70
C ASN A 242 -28.13 28.03 16.47
N LEU A 243 -27.95 26.75 16.21
CA LEU A 243 -26.85 25.98 16.78
C LEU A 243 -25.53 26.32 16.11
N ILE A 244 -24.47 26.44 16.91
CA ILE A 244 -23.09 26.57 16.42
C ILE A 244 -22.49 25.18 16.39
N PRO A 245 -22.01 24.67 15.23
CA PRO A 245 -21.36 23.37 15.17
C PRO A 245 -20.04 23.36 15.95
N PRO A 246 -19.63 22.22 16.51
CA PRO A 246 -18.30 22.08 17.06
C PRO A 246 -17.23 22.40 16.00
N ARG A 247 -16.10 22.97 16.42
CA ARG A 247 -14.98 23.21 15.50
C ARG A 247 -14.42 21.88 15.01
N ARG A 248 -14.19 21.75 13.69
CA ARG A 248 -13.51 20.58 13.14
C ARG A 248 -12.06 20.50 13.64
N ASP A 249 -11.64 19.30 14.00
CA ASP A 249 -10.28 18.97 14.39
C ASP A 249 -9.79 17.77 13.56
N LEU A 250 -8.95 18.06 12.57
CA LEU A 250 -8.43 17.07 11.61
C LEU A 250 -7.55 16.01 12.31
N LYS A 251 -6.97 16.32 13.45
CA LYS A 251 -6.21 15.35 14.26
C LYS A 251 -7.15 14.34 14.94
N LEU A 252 -8.33 14.76 15.37
CA LEU A 252 -9.25 13.92 16.12
C LEU A 252 -10.21 13.13 15.21
N GLU A 253 -10.54 13.63 14.02
CA GLU A 253 -11.44 12.96 13.09
C GLU A 253 -11.02 11.51 12.77
N PRO A 254 -9.75 11.20 12.41
CA PRO A 254 -9.34 9.81 12.15
C PRO A 254 -9.42 8.92 13.40
N LEU A 255 -9.23 9.48 14.61
CA LEU A 255 -9.35 8.73 15.85
C LEU A 255 -10.82 8.42 16.19
N VAL A 256 -11.75 9.33 15.85
CA VAL A 256 -13.20 9.04 15.93
C VAL A 256 -13.56 7.92 14.95
N GLU A 257 -13.04 7.92 13.74
CA GLU A 257 -13.26 6.82 12.79
C GLU A 257 -12.74 5.47 13.33
N VAL A 258 -11.61 5.47 14.06
CA VAL A 258 -11.12 4.28 14.78
C VAL A 258 -12.12 3.82 15.84
N LEU A 259 -12.65 4.74 16.69
CA LEU A 259 -13.67 4.43 17.71
C LEU A 259 -14.96 3.88 17.09
N GLU A 260 -15.29 4.29 15.88
CA GLU A 260 -16.47 3.84 15.14
C GLU A 260 -16.24 2.57 14.30
N GLY A 261 -15.02 2.05 14.29
CA GLY A 261 -14.64 0.87 13.49
C GLY A 261 -14.57 1.12 11.99
N LYS A 262 -14.48 2.39 11.58
CA LYS A 262 -14.40 2.83 10.18
C LYS A 262 -12.95 2.95 9.66
N ARG A 263 -11.96 2.82 10.54
CA ARG A 263 -10.53 2.89 10.24
C ARG A 263 -9.77 1.82 10.97
N TYR A 264 -8.89 1.10 10.27
CA TYR A 264 -8.05 0.06 10.84
C TYR A 264 -6.83 0.62 11.54
N VAL A 265 -6.49 0.10 12.71
CA VAL A 265 -5.24 0.41 13.42
C VAL A 265 -4.19 -0.64 13.08
N HIS A 266 -3.07 -0.20 12.51
CA HIS A 266 -1.86 -0.98 12.27
C HIS A 266 -0.77 -0.47 13.22
N SER A 267 -0.29 -1.31 14.14
CA SER A 267 0.63 -0.85 15.18
C SER A 267 1.98 -1.53 15.09
N HIS A 268 3.03 -0.74 14.84
CA HIS A 268 4.41 -1.17 15.02
C HIS A 268 4.65 -1.58 16.46
N CYS A 269 5.21 -2.76 16.70
CA CYS A 269 5.67 -3.25 17.99
C CYS A 269 6.62 -4.42 17.84
N TYR A 270 7.42 -4.71 18.89
CA TYR A 270 8.27 -5.90 18.95
C TYR A 270 7.94 -6.74 20.18
N ARG A 271 7.77 -6.10 21.33
CA ARG A 271 7.75 -6.70 22.66
C ARG A 271 6.34 -7.10 23.09
N GLU A 272 6.28 -8.20 23.84
CA GLU A 272 5.04 -8.75 24.40
C GLU A 272 4.31 -7.77 25.32
N ASP A 273 5.05 -7.09 26.21
CA ASP A 273 4.47 -6.17 27.20
C ASP A 273 3.77 -4.98 26.53
N GLU A 274 4.31 -4.50 25.40
CA GLU A 274 3.72 -3.42 24.62
C GLU A 274 2.49 -3.87 23.83
N ILE A 275 2.52 -5.11 23.28
CA ILE A 275 1.36 -5.72 22.63
C ILE A 275 0.20 -5.79 23.64
N LEU A 276 0.45 -6.36 24.82
CA LEU A 276 -0.54 -6.49 25.88
C LEU A 276 -1.02 -5.11 26.39
N MET A 277 -0.14 -4.12 26.47
CA MET A 277 -0.51 -2.76 26.83
C MET A 277 -1.51 -2.18 25.85
N LEU A 278 -1.23 -2.22 24.54
CA LEU A 278 -2.13 -1.64 23.55
C LEU A 278 -3.47 -2.40 23.45
N LEU A 279 -3.48 -3.73 23.67
CA LEU A 279 -4.73 -4.49 23.78
C LEU A 279 -5.58 -4.03 24.95
N ARG A 280 -4.97 -3.71 26.13
CA ARG A 280 -5.68 -3.13 27.29
C ARG A 280 -6.26 -1.76 26.98
N VAL A 281 -5.46 -0.88 26.37
CA VAL A 281 -5.91 0.47 25.97
C VAL A 281 -7.05 0.37 24.94
N ALA A 282 -6.91 -0.49 23.94
CA ALA A 282 -7.96 -0.72 22.93
C ALA A 282 -9.28 -1.17 23.57
N LYS A 283 -9.21 -2.09 24.55
CA LYS A 283 -10.39 -2.54 25.30
C LYS A 283 -11.01 -1.42 26.13
N GLU A 284 -10.21 -0.59 26.80
CA GLU A 284 -10.67 0.54 27.60
C GLU A 284 -11.41 1.59 26.77
N PHE A 285 -10.87 1.89 25.59
CA PHE A 285 -11.45 2.89 24.68
C PHE A 285 -12.49 2.31 23.71
N GLY A 286 -12.63 1.00 23.62
CA GLY A 286 -13.64 0.32 22.78
C GLY A 286 -13.28 0.29 21.30
N PHE A 287 -12.01 0.42 20.94
CA PHE A 287 -11.56 0.21 19.57
C PHE A 287 -10.84 -1.13 19.38
N LYS A 288 -10.56 -1.50 18.13
CA LYS A 288 -9.82 -2.72 17.81
C LYS A 288 -8.52 -2.41 17.07
N VAL A 289 -7.43 -3.02 17.50
CA VAL A 289 -6.22 -3.12 16.69
C VAL A 289 -6.50 -4.12 15.58
N ARG A 290 -6.23 -3.77 14.33
CA ARG A 290 -6.43 -4.71 13.21
C ARG A 290 -5.25 -5.65 13.07
N THR A 291 -4.03 -5.10 13.08
CA THR A 291 -2.81 -5.87 12.91
C THR A 291 -1.67 -5.23 13.71
N PHE A 292 -0.99 -6.03 14.49
CA PHE A 292 0.32 -5.65 14.99
C PHE A 292 1.39 -5.93 13.93
N GLN A 293 2.32 -5.02 13.77
CA GLN A 293 3.38 -5.08 12.78
C GLN A 293 4.71 -5.44 13.45
N HIS A 294 5.51 -6.28 12.80
CA HIS A 294 6.80 -6.81 13.23
C HIS A 294 6.74 -7.87 14.34
N VAL A 295 5.97 -7.70 15.34
CA VAL A 295 5.53 -8.67 16.39
C VAL A 295 6.56 -9.75 16.72
N LEU A 296 7.84 -9.39 16.93
CA LEU A 296 8.93 -10.35 17.06
C LEU A 296 8.79 -11.25 18.30
N GLU A 297 8.09 -10.78 19.34
CA GLU A 297 7.76 -11.55 20.54
C GLU A 297 6.30 -12.07 20.55
N GLY A 298 5.62 -12.07 19.41
CA GLY A 298 4.22 -12.50 19.30
C GLY A 298 3.98 -13.93 19.76
N TYR A 299 4.96 -14.81 19.62
CA TYR A 299 4.88 -16.20 20.09
C TYR A 299 4.65 -16.30 21.61
N LYS A 300 5.07 -15.32 22.40
CA LYS A 300 4.88 -15.26 23.85
C LYS A 300 3.45 -14.96 24.26
N VAL A 301 2.71 -14.23 23.40
CA VAL A 301 1.34 -13.72 23.63
C VAL A 301 0.36 -14.15 22.53
N ALA A 302 0.64 -15.27 21.90
CA ALA A 302 -0.15 -15.76 20.77
C ALA A 302 -1.61 -16.09 21.16
N ASP A 303 -1.85 -16.56 22.37
CA ASP A 303 -3.19 -16.87 22.87
C ASP A 303 -4.01 -15.58 23.09
N GLU A 304 -3.40 -14.51 23.56
CA GLU A 304 -4.02 -13.20 23.73
C GLU A 304 -4.35 -12.57 22.38
N LEU A 305 -3.42 -12.63 21.42
CA LEU A 305 -3.64 -12.15 20.06
C LEU A 305 -4.81 -12.88 19.38
N ALA A 306 -4.83 -14.22 19.47
CA ALA A 306 -5.90 -15.04 18.92
C ALA A 306 -7.24 -14.74 19.60
N SER A 307 -7.27 -14.63 20.93
CA SER A 307 -8.49 -14.32 21.69
C SER A 307 -9.05 -12.94 21.37
N ALA A 308 -8.18 -11.98 21.10
CA ALA A 308 -8.56 -10.63 20.68
C ALA A 308 -8.99 -10.55 19.21
N GLY A 309 -8.75 -11.59 18.41
CA GLY A 309 -9.03 -11.63 16.98
C GLY A 309 -8.18 -10.60 16.19
N VAL A 310 -6.93 -10.39 16.61
CA VAL A 310 -6.00 -9.43 16.03
C VAL A 310 -5.00 -10.16 15.13
N GLY A 311 -4.73 -9.62 13.95
CA GLY A 311 -3.70 -10.11 13.06
C GLY A 311 -2.29 -9.76 13.55
N ALA A 312 -1.31 -10.54 13.13
CA ALA A 312 0.10 -10.30 13.39
C ALA A 312 0.88 -10.37 12.08
N SER A 313 1.68 -9.36 11.80
CA SER A 313 2.63 -9.37 10.69
C SER A 313 4.04 -9.40 11.26
N THR A 314 4.90 -10.28 10.77
CA THR A 314 6.23 -10.46 11.34
C THR A 314 7.31 -10.57 10.28
N PHE A 315 8.57 -10.48 10.70
CA PHE A 315 9.73 -10.84 9.89
C PHE A 315 10.05 -12.31 10.06
N SER A 316 10.75 -12.90 9.11
CA SER A 316 11.18 -14.29 9.19
C SER A 316 12.55 -14.45 9.87
N ASP A 317 13.45 -13.48 9.80
CA ASP A 317 14.84 -13.59 10.28
C ASP A 317 15.53 -12.28 10.72
N TRP A 318 14.79 -11.21 10.98
CA TRP A 318 15.36 -9.97 11.52
C TRP A 318 15.62 -10.08 13.03
N TRP A 319 16.65 -10.82 13.39
CA TRP A 319 16.96 -11.14 14.78
C TRP A 319 18.03 -10.22 15.34
N ALA A 320 17.85 -9.83 16.62
CA ALA A 320 18.88 -9.17 17.45
C ALA A 320 19.56 -7.93 16.84
N TYR A 321 19.00 -7.32 15.81
CA TYR A 321 19.57 -6.11 15.21
C TYR A 321 19.45 -4.86 16.10
N LYS A 322 18.59 -4.92 17.13
CA LYS A 322 18.46 -3.94 18.22
C LYS A 322 17.98 -4.61 19.50
N VAL A 323 18.11 -3.92 20.65
CA VAL A 323 17.82 -4.51 21.97
C VAL A 323 16.39 -5.06 22.07
N GLU A 324 15.39 -4.35 21.56
CA GLU A 324 13.99 -4.83 21.60
C GLU A 324 13.68 -5.97 20.62
N ALA A 325 14.67 -6.43 19.84
CA ALA A 325 14.58 -7.56 18.95
C ALA A 325 15.38 -8.79 19.40
N TYR A 326 15.93 -8.78 20.63
CA TYR A 326 16.77 -9.89 21.11
C TYR A 326 16.03 -11.20 21.25
N ASP A 327 14.77 -11.17 21.61
CA ASP A 327 13.94 -12.37 21.81
C ASP A 327 13.22 -12.83 20.54
N ALA A 328 13.58 -12.27 19.38
CA ALA A 328 13.09 -12.75 18.09
C ALA A 328 13.59 -14.17 17.82
N ILE A 329 12.71 -15.04 17.32
CA ILE A 329 13.02 -16.46 17.03
C ILE A 329 12.44 -16.85 15.66
N PRO A 330 13.09 -17.81 14.96
CA PRO A 330 12.67 -18.24 13.62
C PRO A 330 11.33 -19.00 13.59
N TYR A 331 10.82 -19.40 14.73
CA TYR A 331 9.58 -20.16 14.87
C TYR A 331 8.35 -19.27 15.07
N ASN A 332 8.53 -17.96 15.23
CA ASN A 332 7.50 -17.00 15.65
C ASN A 332 6.22 -17.11 14.83
N ALA A 333 6.34 -16.98 13.49
CA ALA A 333 5.17 -17.06 12.60
C ALA A 333 4.40 -18.38 12.75
N ALA A 334 5.11 -19.52 12.83
CA ALA A 334 4.51 -20.84 12.96
C ALA A 334 3.83 -21.04 14.31
N LEU A 335 4.44 -20.57 15.39
CA LEU A 335 3.87 -20.69 16.74
C LEU A 335 2.57 -19.88 16.85
N MET A 336 2.54 -18.64 16.34
CA MET A 336 1.34 -17.83 16.29
C MET A 336 0.25 -18.45 15.40
N THR A 337 0.61 -18.96 14.21
CA THR A 337 -0.33 -19.61 13.28
C THR A 337 -1.01 -20.81 13.95
N ARG A 338 -0.26 -21.66 14.66
CA ARG A 338 -0.79 -22.83 15.39
C ARG A 338 -1.74 -22.47 16.53
N ARG A 339 -1.64 -21.25 17.06
CA ARG A 339 -2.56 -20.69 18.06
C ARG A 339 -3.78 -20.01 17.44
N GLY A 340 -3.91 -20.01 16.11
CA GLY A 340 -5.04 -19.44 15.40
C GLY A 340 -4.95 -17.95 15.11
N VAL A 341 -3.78 -17.34 15.29
CA VAL A 341 -3.53 -15.95 14.85
C VAL A 341 -3.43 -15.93 13.32
N ILE A 342 -4.05 -14.96 12.68
CA ILE A 342 -3.84 -14.68 11.26
C ILE A 342 -2.49 -13.96 11.11
N VAL A 343 -1.49 -14.73 10.68
CA VAL A 343 -0.10 -14.27 10.56
C VAL A 343 0.22 -13.94 9.11
N SER A 344 0.94 -12.83 8.89
CA SER A 344 1.59 -12.52 7.61
C SER A 344 3.09 -12.26 7.81
N ILE A 345 3.83 -12.32 6.71
CA ILE A 345 5.20 -11.83 6.61
C ILE A 345 5.15 -10.49 5.87
N ASN A 346 5.91 -9.51 6.33
CA ASN A 346 6.06 -8.20 5.67
C ASN A 346 7.53 -7.88 5.44
N SER A 347 7.77 -6.90 4.57
CA SER A 347 9.13 -6.48 4.25
C SER A 347 9.66 -5.40 5.21
N ASP A 348 8.95 -4.31 5.41
CA ASP A 348 9.45 -3.05 6.01
C ASP A 348 10.75 -2.52 5.33
N ASP A 349 11.05 -3.06 4.16
CA ASP A 349 12.26 -2.79 3.38
C ASP A 349 12.01 -3.05 1.88
N ALA A 350 12.47 -2.16 1.01
CA ALA A 350 12.22 -2.25 -0.43
C ALA A 350 12.93 -3.42 -1.10
N GLU A 351 14.11 -3.84 -0.62
CA GLU A 351 14.82 -5.01 -1.17
C GLU A 351 14.16 -6.31 -0.70
N GLU A 352 13.81 -6.40 0.59
CA GLU A 352 13.11 -7.53 1.19
C GLU A 352 11.78 -7.81 0.49
N ALA A 353 11.04 -6.77 0.08
CA ALA A 353 9.75 -6.88 -0.61
C ALA A 353 9.87 -7.70 -1.91
N THR A 354 11.02 -7.65 -2.59
CA THR A 354 11.25 -8.37 -3.85
C THR A 354 11.28 -9.89 -3.72
N HIS A 355 11.37 -10.44 -2.49
CA HIS A 355 11.49 -11.88 -2.26
C HIS A 355 10.68 -12.41 -1.07
N LEU A 356 9.53 -11.79 -0.78
CA LEU A 356 8.61 -12.21 0.28
C LEU A 356 8.17 -13.69 0.20
N ASN A 357 8.15 -14.27 -1.00
CA ASN A 357 7.93 -15.71 -1.19
C ASN A 357 9.00 -16.57 -0.50
N GLN A 358 10.26 -16.13 -0.51
CA GLN A 358 11.37 -16.83 0.17
C GLN A 358 11.27 -16.62 1.68
N GLU A 359 10.84 -15.45 2.12
CA GLU A 359 10.62 -15.15 3.53
C GLU A 359 9.51 -16.06 4.11
N ALA A 360 8.42 -16.24 3.37
CA ALA A 360 7.38 -17.20 3.75
C ALA A 360 7.90 -18.65 3.82
N ALA A 361 8.77 -19.05 2.88
CA ALA A 361 9.37 -20.39 2.86
C ALA A 361 10.24 -20.70 4.08
N LYS A 362 10.86 -19.69 4.71
CA LYS A 362 11.62 -19.89 5.96
C LYS A 362 10.71 -20.42 7.09
N SER A 363 9.44 -20.02 7.12
CA SER A 363 8.47 -20.53 8.09
C SER A 363 8.15 -22.02 7.92
N MET A 364 8.26 -22.57 6.71
CA MET A 364 8.20 -24.03 6.51
C MET A 364 9.45 -24.70 7.08
N LYS A 365 10.62 -24.20 6.72
CA LYS A 365 11.90 -24.80 7.08
C LYS A 365 12.14 -24.81 8.60
N TYR A 366 11.94 -23.68 9.25
CA TYR A 366 12.19 -23.52 10.67
C TYR A 366 10.96 -23.90 11.51
N GLY A 367 9.78 -23.40 11.12
CA GLY A 367 8.57 -23.54 11.89
C GLY A 367 7.75 -24.80 11.58
N GLY A 368 8.01 -25.49 10.47
CA GLY A 368 7.28 -26.67 10.03
C GLY A 368 5.84 -26.36 9.63
N LEU A 369 5.57 -25.17 9.06
CA LEU A 369 4.31 -24.89 8.40
C LEU A 369 4.20 -25.73 7.11
N SER A 370 2.99 -26.10 6.74
CA SER A 370 2.72 -26.70 5.44
C SER A 370 2.98 -25.67 4.31
N HIS A 371 3.10 -26.15 3.08
CA HIS A 371 3.24 -25.32 1.90
C HIS A 371 2.09 -24.30 1.78
N ASP A 372 0.87 -24.74 1.94
CA ASP A 372 -0.31 -23.86 1.85
C ASP A 372 -0.36 -22.82 2.97
N GLU A 373 0.02 -23.20 4.20
CA GLU A 373 0.10 -22.23 5.31
C GLU A 373 1.18 -21.17 5.05
N ALA A 374 2.35 -21.57 4.55
CA ALA A 374 3.42 -20.62 4.22
C ALA A 374 3.01 -19.67 3.10
N LEU A 375 2.37 -20.18 2.04
CA LEU A 375 1.89 -19.34 0.94
C LEU A 375 0.83 -18.33 1.41
N LYS A 376 -0.03 -18.71 2.35
CA LYS A 376 -1.01 -17.78 2.97
C LYS A 376 -0.36 -16.62 3.69
N LEU A 377 0.85 -16.78 4.24
CA LEU A 377 1.53 -15.70 4.97
C LEU A 377 1.80 -14.46 4.11
N VAL A 378 1.87 -14.60 2.80
CA VAL A 378 2.19 -13.52 1.86
C VAL A 378 1.08 -13.28 0.81
N THR A 379 -0.06 -13.96 0.93
CA THR A 379 -1.19 -13.85 0.00
C THR A 379 -2.51 -13.59 0.72
N LEU A 380 -3.19 -14.63 1.20
CA LEU A 380 -4.53 -14.52 1.80
C LEU A 380 -4.52 -13.84 3.16
N ASN A 381 -3.55 -14.13 4.01
CA ASN A 381 -3.52 -13.57 5.36
C ASN A 381 -3.32 -12.03 5.35
N PRO A 382 -2.35 -11.46 4.60
CA PRO A 382 -2.27 -10.01 4.48
C PRO A 382 -3.52 -9.41 3.82
N ALA A 383 -4.16 -10.09 2.86
CA ALA A 383 -5.43 -9.63 2.29
C ALA A 383 -6.54 -9.53 3.37
N ILE A 384 -6.64 -10.52 4.26
CA ILE A 384 -7.57 -10.49 5.41
C ILE A 384 -7.23 -9.33 6.35
N GLN A 385 -5.95 -9.14 6.67
CA GLN A 385 -5.49 -8.08 7.57
C GLN A 385 -5.80 -6.67 7.02
N LEU A 386 -5.76 -6.51 5.69
CA LEU A 386 -6.09 -5.26 5.01
C LEU A 386 -7.59 -5.13 4.66
N GLY A 387 -8.38 -6.20 4.85
CA GLY A 387 -9.82 -6.22 4.53
C GLY A 387 -10.12 -6.26 3.04
N ILE A 388 -9.19 -6.76 2.22
CA ILE A 388 -9.31 -6.86 0.76
C ILE A 388 -9.43 -8.32 0.26
N ASP A 389 -9.58 -9.26 1.17
CA ASP A 389 -9.62 -10.72 0.91
C ASP A 389 -10.79 -11.16 0.01
N LYS A 390 -11.85 -10.36 -0.07
CA LYS A 390 -12.95 -10.59 -1.01
C LYS A 390 -12.57 -10.31 -2.47
N ARG A 391 -11.48 -9.59 -2.70
CA ARG A 391 -11.03 -9.17 -4.02
C ARG A 391 -9.73 -9.82 -4.48
N VAL A 392 -8.80 -10.07 -3.57
CA VAL A 392 -7.46 -10.60 -3.86
C VAL A 392 -7.02 -11.64 -2.81
N GLY A 393 -5.79 -12.14 -2.89
CA GLY A 393 -5.18 -13.04 -1.89
C GLY A 393 -5.44 -14.52 -2.11
N SER A 394 -6.35 -14.89 -3.02
CA SER A 394 -6.55 -16.27 -3.48
C SER A 394 -7.07 -16.26 -4.92
N ILE A 395 -6.93 -17.40 -5.61
CA ILE A 395 -7.42 -17.56 -6.99
C ILE A 395 -8.83 -18.15 -6.92
N ASP A 396 -9.84 -17.27 -6.96
CA ASP A 396 -11.25 -17.61 -6.96
C ASP A 396 -11.99 -16.85 -8.06
N VAL A 397 -13.01 -17.47 -8.65
CA VAL A 397 -13.85 -16.82 -9.66
C VAL A 397 -14.50 -15.57 -9.08
N GLY A 398 -14.43 -14.47 -9.82
CA GLY A 398 -14.95 -13.16 -9.44
C GLY A 398 -13.96 -12.24 -8.72
N LYS A 399 -12.83 -12.76 -8.22
CA LYS A 399 -11.74 -11.94 -7.67
C LYS A 399 -10.99 -11.19 -8.77
N ASP A 400 -10.27 -10.16 -8.37
CA ASP A 400 -9.38 -9.41 -9.27
C ASP A 400 -8.30 -10.35 -9.79
N ALA A 401 -7.95 -10.22 -11.05
CA ALA A 401 -6.90 -11.02 -11.66
C ALA A 401 -5.51 -10.44 -11.35
N ASP A 402 -5.17 -10.43 -10.06
CA ASP A 402 -3.88 -10.08 -9.51
C ASP A 402 -3.10 -11.38 -9.26
N LEU A 403 -2.17 -11.70 -10.15
CA LEU A 403 -1.54 -13.02 -10.25
C LEU A 403 -0.02 -12.88 -10.45
N ALA A 404 0.74 -13.85 -9.91
CA ALA A 404 2.15 -14.00 -10.21
C ALA A 404 2.44 -15.37 -10.83
N VAL A 405 3.21 -15.38 -11.90
CA VAL A 405 3.63 -16.59 -12.63
C VAL A 405 5.11 -16.83 -12.35
N TYR A 406 5.45 -17.98 -11.80
CA TYR A 406 6.80 -18.40 -11.45
C TYR A 406 7.30 -19.54 -12.33
N ASN A 407 8.60 -19.60 -12.58
CA ASN A 407 9.24 -20.67 -13.37
C ASN A 407 9.27 -22.03 -12.64
N ARG A 408 8.99 -22.08 -11.36
CA ARG A 408 8.92 -23.26 -10.48
C ARG A 408 8.13 -22.94 -9.24
N ASP A 409 8.04 -23.89 -8.29
CA ASP A 409 7.40 -23.67 -7.00
C ASP A 409 7.82 -22.33 -6.39
N PRO A 410 6.88 -21.43 -6.07
CA PRO A 410 7.16 -20.09 -5.59
C PRO A 410 7.92 -20.06 -4.25
N LEU A 411 7.78 -21.08 -3.40
CA LEU A 411 8.49 -21.18 -2.11
C LEU A 411 9.91 -21.77 -2.24
N SER A 412 10.38 -22.02 -3.46
CA SER A 412 11.75 -22.41 -3.72
C SER A 412 12.66 -21.19 -3.74
N ALA A 413 13.84 -21.27 -3.12
CA ALA A 413 14.89 -20.23 -3.22
C ALA A 413 15.40 -19.97 -4.66
N TYR A 414 15.08 -20.86 -5.61
CA TYR A 414 15.40 -20.71 -7.03
C TYR A 414 14.19 -20.23 -7.86
N ALA A 415 13.07 -19.91 -7.21
CA ALA A 415 11.90 -19.42 -7.91
C ALA A 415 12.15 -18.01 -8.47
N VAL A 416 11.71 -17.81 -9.71
CA VAL A 416 11.87 -16.54 -10.41
C VAL A 416 10.55 -16.21 -11.09
N VAL A 417 10.05 -15.01 -10.83
CA VAL A 417 8.83 -14.49 -11.46
C VAL A 417 9.03 -14.34 -12.96
N GLN A 418 8.10 -14.84 -13.73
CA GLN A 418 8.06 -14.69 -15.19
C GLN A 418 7.13 -13.56 -15.59
N LYS A 419 5.97 -13.48 -14.96
CA LYS A 419 4.99 -12.41 -15.20
C LYS A 419 4.26 -12.05 -13.91
N THR A 420 3.94 -10.75 -13.77
CA THR A 420 3.05 -10.26 -12.72
C THR A 420 1.90 -9.51 -13.36
N LEU A 421 0.68 -9.91 -13.01
CA LEU A 421 -0.55 -9.33 -13.53
C LEU A 421 -1.28 -8.61 -12.39
N ILE A 422 -1.84 -7.44 -12.71
CA ILE A 422 -2.74 -6.68 -11.84
C ILE A 422 -3.96 -6.29 -12.67
N ASP A 423 -5.16 -6.52 -12.12
CA ASP A 423 -6.42 -6.25 -12.82
C ASP A 423 -6.42 -6.86 -14.24
N GLY A 424 -5.86 -8.06 -14.38
CA GLY A 424 -5.78 -8.77 -15.65
C GLY A 424 -4.85 -8.13 -16.69
N ARG A 425 -3.96 -7.23 -16.32
CA ARG A 425 -2.94 -6.64 -17.18
C ARG A 425 -1.55 -7.07 -16.72
N VAL A 426 -0.66 -7.37 -17.67
CA VAL A 426 0.73 -7.72 -17.38
C VAL A 426 1.51 -6.42 -17.10
N TYR A 427 1.96 -6.21 -15.85
CA TYR A 427 2.78 -5.08 -15.44
C TYR A 427 4.27 -5.42 -15.39
N PHE A 428 4.61 -6.68 -15.16
CA PHE A 428 5.97 -7.18 -15.28
C PHE A 428 6.02 -8.40 -16.21
N ASP A 429 6.97 -8.41 -17.12
CA ASP A 429 7.26 -9.51 -18.06
C ASP A 429 8.77 -9.66 -18.15
N ARG A 430 9.30 -10.73 -17.57
CA ARG A 430 10.75 -10.96 -17.48
C ARG A 430 11.44 -11.06 -18.83
N GLU A 431 10.80 -11.68 -19.80
CA GLU A 431 11.37 -11.81 -21.14
C GLU A 431 11.57 -10.44 -21.80
N LYS A 432 10.55 -9.57 -21.69
CA LYS A 432 10.62 -8.19 -22.16
C LYS A 432 11.63 -7.36 -21.37
N ASP A 433 11.67 -7.52 -20.04
CA ASP A 433 12.64 -6.83 -19.19
C ASP A 433 14.08 -7.14 -19.61
N ILE A 434 14.40 -8.43 -19.79
CA ILE A 434 15.73 -8.86 -20.22
C ILE A 434 16.06 -8.31 -21.62
N ALA A 435 15.11 -8.38 -22.56
CA ALA A 435 15.31 -7.87 -23.92
C ALA A 435 15.58 -6.34 -23.92
N ASN A 436 14.93 -5.59 -23.03
CA ASN A 436 15.05 -4.14 -22.96
C ASN A 436 16.34 -3.66 -22.25
N ARG A 437 17.01 -4.50 -21.47
CA ARG A 437 18.19 -4.07 -20.66
C ARG A 437 19.29 -3.45 -21.49
N THR A 438 19.55 -3.95 -22.68
CA THR A 438 20.58 -3.42 -23.58
C THR A 438 20.25 -2.00 -24.05
N GLU A 439 18.99 -1.73 -24.38
CA GLU A 439 18.57 -0.38 -24.81
C GLU A 439 18.58 0.60 -23.63
N ILE A 440 18.14 0.16 -22.43
CA ILE A 440 18.21 0.97 -21.19
C ILE A 440 19.66 1.36 -20.88
N GLU A 441 20.62 0.42 -20.95
CA GLU A 441 22.04 0.72 -20.74
C GLU A 441 22.60 1.69 -21.78
N LYS A 442 22.19 1.57 -23.02
CA LYS A 442 22.59 2.49 -24.10
C LYS A 442 22.04 3.89 -23.86
N GLU A 443 20.76 3.99 -23.52
CA GLU A 443 20.13 5.29 -23.19
C GLU A 443 20.77 5.93 -21.97
N LYS A 444 21.01 5.18 -20.90
CA LYS A 444 21.69 5.64 -19.69
C LYS A 444 23.08 6.20 -19.98
N LYS A 445 23.86 5.53 -20.82
CA LYS A 445 25.17 6.04 -21.29
C LYS A 445 25.02 7.35 -22.06
N ALA A 446 24.06 7.43 -22.98
CA ALA A 446 23.82 8.64 -23.76
C ALA A 446 23.39 9.84 -22.89
N LEU A 447 22.51 9.62 -21.93
CA LEU A 447 22.06 10.65 -20.97
C LEU A 447 23.22 11.09 -20.05
N THR A 448 24.03 10.15 -19.56
CA THR A 448 25.22 10.45 -18.74
C THR A 448 26.22 11.32 -19.51
N GLU A 449 26.47 11.04 -20.77
CA GLU A 449 27.35 11.87 -21.59
C GLU A 449 26.78 13.26 -21.88
N LYS A 450 25.46 13.39 -22.07
CA LYS A 450 24.79 14.69 -22.18
C LYS A 450 24.95 15.53 -20.91
N LEU A 451 24.78 14.91 -19.72
CA LEU A 451 24.99 15.58 -18.43
C LEU A 451 26.42 16.08 -18.29
N LYS A 452 27.41 15.22 -18.53
CA LYS A 452 28.84 15.62 -18.51
C LYS A 452 29.17 16.76 -19.48
N GLN A 453 28.50 16.80 -20.64
CA GLN A 453 28.67 17.90 -21.62
C GLN A 453 27.99 19.17 -21.15
N ALA A 454 26.82 19.07 -20.48
CA ALA A 454 26.15 20.26 -19.92
C ALA A 454 26.94 20.87 -18.77
N GLU A 455 27.54 20.06 -17.90
CA GLU A 455 28.43 20.52 -16.81
C GLU A 455 29.72 21.19 -17.31
N LYS A 456 30.23 20.76 -18.47
CA LYS A 456 31.42 21.35 -19.09
C LYS A 456 31.19 22.64 -19.85
N LYS A 457 29.92 23.02 -20.13
CA LYS A 457 29.64 24.36 -20.74
C LYS A 457 29.85 25.42 -19.66
N PRO A 458 30.78 26.39 -19.85
CA PRO A 458 30.96 27.48 -18.90
C PRO A 458 29.64 28.25 -18.78
N GLU A 459 29.25 28.61 -17.55
CA GLU A 459 28.23 29.61 -17.35
C GLU A 459 28.62 30.84 -18.18
N GLU A 460 27.83 31.20 -19.19
CA GLU A 460 27.95 32.52 -19.84
C GLU A 460 27.85 33.55 -18.73
N LYS A 461 28.96 34.31 -18.55
CA LYS A 461 29.07 35.35 -17.54
C LYS A 461 27.84 36.24 -17.63
N LYS A 462 26.92 36.13 -16.68
CA LYS A 462 25.93 37.17 -16.44
C LYS A 462 26.70 38.49 -16.29
N ALA A 463 26.38 39.49 -17.10
CA ALA A 463 26.93 40.81 -17.00
C ALA A 463 26.92 41.32 -15.56
N PRO A 464 27.93 42.07 -15.09
CA PRO A 464 28.04 42.47 -13.69
C PRO A 464 26.85 43.36 -13.33
N GLY A 465 25.89 42.75 -12.61
CA GLY A 465 24.80 43.50 -11.97
C GLY A 465 25.39 44.44 -10.93
N LYS A 466 24.91 45.67 -10.91
CA LYS A 466 25.27 46.73 -9.95
C LYS A 466 25.34 46.14 -8.54
N LYS A 467 26.45 46.39 -7.85
CA LYS A 467 26.64 46.10 -6.43
C LYS A 467 25.43 46.60 -5.61
N PRO A 468 24.85 45.79 -4.71
CA PRO A 468 23.93 46.33 -3.72
C PRO A 468 24.70 47.26 -2.77
N GLU A 469 24.11 48.38 -2.44
CA GLU A 469 24.63 49.32 -1.42
C GLU A 469 24.75 48.56 -0.07
N GLU A 470 25.92 48.71 0.52
CA GLU A 470 26.31 48.15 1.79
C GLU A 470 25.47 48.78 2.93
N LYS A 471 24.58 48.02 3.55
CA LYS A 471 23.87 48.48 4.77
C LYS A 471 24.86 48.55 5.93
N PRO A 472 24.80 49.56 6.79
CA PRO A 472 25.75 49.74 7.89
C PRO A 472 25.69 48.58 8.89
N LYS A 473 26.88 48.09 9.25
CA LYS A 473 27.14 47.02 10.20
C LYS A 473 26.64 47.41 11.59
N PRO A 474 25.87 46.51 12.31
CA PRO A 474 25.51 46.78 13.67
C PRO A 474 26.73 46.75 14.61
N PRO A 475 26.73 47.49 15.72
CA PRO A 475 27.88 47.60 16.64
C PRO A 475 28.19 46.26 17.31
N ALA A 476 29.50 46.01 17.51
CA ALA A 476 30.04 44.81 18.11
C ALA A 476 29.55 44.58 19.55
N ALA A 477 29.05 43.35 19.79
CA ALA A 477 28.69 42.93 21.14
C ALA A 477 29.95 42.71 22.00
N THR A 478 29.90 43.18 23.22
CA THR A 478 30.92 43.04 24.28
C THR A 478 31.09 41.57 24.66
N PRO A 479 32.33 41.06 24.85
CA PRO A 479 32.53 39.64 25.21
C PRO A 479 32.17 39.39 26.68
N THR A 480 31.36 38.38 26.90
CA THR A 480 31.05 37.81 28.27
C THR A 480 32.17 36.86 28.70
N PRO A 481 32.57 36.82 29.95
CA PRO A 481 33.75 36.08 30.42
C PRO A 481 33.53 34.58 30.40
N THR A 482 34.57 33.87 29.94
CA THR A 482 34.72 32.41 29.92
C THR A 482 34.78 31.87 31.34
N ALA A 483 33.88 30.98 31.72
CA ALA A 483 33.99 30.19 32.96
C ALA A 483 34.77 28.91 32.68
N ALA A 484 35.68 28.64 33.58
CA ALA A 484 36.75 27.64 33.52
C ALA A 484 36.27 26.20 33.38
N GLN A 485 37.00 25.45 32.59
CA GLN A 485 37.01 23.99 32.52
C GLN A 485 37.40 23.36 33.87
N GLY A 486 36.53 22.55 34.42
CA GLY A 486 36.86 21.61 35.50
C GLY A 486 36.99 20.19 34.92
N ALA A 487 38.19 19.67 34.89
CA ALA A 487 38.49 18.28 34.61
C ALA A 487 37.98 17.40 35.78
N ALA A 488 37.32 16.31 35.48
CA ALA A 488 37.10 15.22 36.43
C ALA A 488 37.33 13.87 35.72
N THR A 489 38.30 13.25 36.24
CA THR A 489 38.97 11.98 36.08
C THR A 489 38.06 10.73 36.04
N GLN A 490 38.59 9.74 35.35
CA GLN A 490 38.20 8.34 35.27
C GLN A 490 38.13 7.62 36.65
N GLY A 491 37.31 6.60 36.72
CA GLY A 491 37.30 5.51 37.68
C GLY A 491 36.11 4.62 37.38
N GLY A 492 36.15 3.46 36.93
CA GLY A 492 36.82 2.23 37.21
C GLY A 492 35.88 1.28 37.93
N ALA A 493 35.45 0.23 37.17
CA ALA A 493 35.10 -1.13 37.59
C ALA A 493 34.05 -1.37 38.71
N ARG A 494 32.92 -1.98 38.37
CA ARG A 494 32.58 -3.42 38.62
C ARG A 494 31.27 -3.77 37.94
#